data_81d4948fbe0a1506a84bf948cbb2099b
#
_entry.id   81d4948fbe0a1506a84bf948cbb2099b
#
_cell.length_a   1.000
_cell.length_b   1.000
_cell.length_c   1.000
_cell.angle_alpha   90.00
_cell.angle_beta   90.00
_cell.angle_gamma   90.00
#
_symmetry.space_group_name_H-M   'P 1'
#
loop_
_entity.id
_entity.type
_entity.pdbx_description
1 polymer ?
#
loop_
_entity_poly.entity_id
_entity_poly.type
_entity_poly.pdbx_seq_one_letter_code
_entity_poly.pdbx_strand_id
1 'polypeptide(L)'
;MRVRAAALEAIVAHARAARPRECCGLLIGAGGVIIEAVPTENVAADPIRRFEIPPIEHIRQLRRCRTLTAESGEAHDVVGAYHSHPRSAAEPSPTDVEQAFQDFLYVIAGPADADDVVTNAYRLTGDGMIPITLEVC
;
A
#
# COMPACT_ATOMS: atom_id res chain seq x y z
N MET A 1 -2.72 4.96 12.93
CA MET A 1 -2.39 3.59 12.46
C MET A 1 -0.92 3.30 12.69
N ARG A 2 -0.61 2.19 13.31
CA ARG A 2 0.78 1.81 13.56
C ARG A 2 1.33 0.99 12.39
N VAL A 3 2.61 1.15 12.12
CA VAL A 3 3.28 0.46 11.01
C VAL A 3 4.70 0.07 11.42
N ARG A 4 5.11 -1.14 11.07
CA ARG A 4 6.50 -1.55 11.29
C ARG A 4 7.43 -0.81 10.36
N ALA A 5 8.57 -0.37 10.86
CA ALA A 5 9.60 0.32 10.08
C ALA A 5 9.99 -0.48 8.83
N ALA A 6 10.17 -1.80 8.96
CA ALA A 6 10.53 -2.66 7.83
C ALA A 6 9.49 -2.64 6.70
N ALA A 7 8.20 -2.48 7.02
CA ALA A 7 7.15 -2.37 6.01
C ALA A 7 7.28 -1.08 5.20
N LEU A 8 7.52 0.05 5.87
CA LEU A 8 7.73 1.33 5.19
C LEU A 8 9.02 1.32 4.35
N GLU A 9 10.09 0.78 4.89
CA GLU A 9 11.38 0.63 4.17
C GLU A 9 11.21 -0.19 2.89
N ALA A 10 10.43 -1.27 2.96
CA ALA A 10 10.13 -2.10 1.79
C ALA A 10 9.37 -1.32 0.71
N ILE A 11 8.39 -0.51 1.11
CA ILE A 11 7.62 0.34 0.18
C ILE A 11 8.55 1.35 -0.50
N VAL A 12 9.39 2.05 0.26
CA VAL A 12 10.33 3.04 -0.27
C VAL A 12 11.32 2.41 -1.24
N ALA A 13 11.88 1.25 -0.88
CA ALA A 13 12.81 0.52 -1.74
C ALA A 13 12.15 0.08 -3.06
N HIS A 14 10.92 -0.41 -2.97
CA HIS A 14 10.15 -0.82 -4.15
C HIS A 14 9.84 0.38 -5.06
N ALA A 15 9.44 1.51 -4.48
CA ALA A 15 9.20 2.74 -5.24
C ALA A 15 10.43 3.20 -6.02
N ARG A 16 11.59 3.17 -5.38
CA ARG A 16 12.87 3.53 -6.03
C ARG A 16 13.25 2.57 -7.16
N ALA A 17 13.12 1.28 -6.91
CA ALA A 17 13.50 0.25 -7.88
C ALA A 17 12.59 0.22 -9.11
N ALA A 18 11.31 0.56 -8.96
CA ALA A 18 10.33 0.49 -10.04
C ALA A 18 10.37 1.68 -11.00
N ARG A 19 10.95 2.81 -10.61
CA ARG A 19 10.99 4.01 -11.46
C ARG A 19 11.42 3.69 -12.87
N PRO A 20 10.79 4.23 -13.90
CA PRO A 20 9.72 5.26 -13.93
C PRO A 20 8.29 4.71 -13.79
N ARG A 21 8.13 3.42 -13.50
CA ARG A 21 6.83 2.77 -13.32
C ARG A 21 6.31 3.01 -11.91
N GLU A 22 5.00 3.01 -11.76
CA GLU A 22 4.38 2.89 -10.45
C GLU A 22 4.62 1.48 -9.90
N CYS A 23 5.09 1.38 -8.68
CA CYS A 23 5.09 0.11 -7.97
C CYS A 23 3.75 -0.07 -7.25
N CYS A 24 3.42 -1.30 -6.90
CA CYS A 24 2.24 -1.59 -6.09
C CYS A 24 2.42 -2.86 -5.26
N GLY A 25 1.57 -3.00 -4.26
CA GLY A 25 1.57 -4.15 -3.38
C GLY A 25 0.45 -4.10 -2.37
N LEU A 26 0.42 -5.11 -1.51
CA LEU A 26 -0.61 -5.29 -0.50
C LEU A 26 -0.04 -5.08 0.90
N LEU A 27 -0.88 -4.62 1.81
CA LEU A 27 -0.53 -4.39 3.20
C LEU A 27 -1.19 -5.45 4.08
N ILE A 28 -0.37 -6.12 4.88
CA ILE A 28 -0.84 -7.12 5.84
C ILE A 28 -0.87 -6.49 7.22
N GLY A 29 -2.00 -6.64 7.91
CA GLY A 29 -2.19 -6.12 9.26
C GLY A 29 -2.47 -7.21 10.27
N ALA A 30 -2.05 -6.99 11.51
CA ALA A 30 -2.35 -7.81 12.66
C ALA A 30 -2.31 -6.94 13.91
N GLY A 31 -3.30 -7.09 14.79
CA GLY A 31 -3.31 -6.35 16.07
C GLY A 31 -3.29 -4.82 15.92
N GLY A 32 -3.90 -4.27 14.88
CA GLY A 32 -3.92 -2.82 14.63
C GLY A 32 -2.60 -2.26 14.09
N VAL A 33 -1.69 -3.12 13.63
CA VAL A 33 -0.39 -2.75 13.09
C VAL A 33 -0.25 -3.27 11.67
N ILE A 34 0.25 -2.44 10.76
CA ILE A 34 0.72 -2.91 9.46
C ILE A 34 2.05 -3.62 9.70
N ILE A 35 2.06 -4.94 9.50
CA ILE A 35 3.24 -5.76 9.82
C ILE A 35 4.10 -6.08 8.60
N GLU A 36 3.53 -6.01 7.41
CA GLU A 36 4.24 -6.38 6.18
C GLU A 36 3.67 -5.64 4.98
N ALA A 37 4.55 -5.25 4.08
CA ALA A 37 4.21 -4.78 2.74
C ALA A 37 4.64 -5.85 1.75
N VAL A 38 3.69 -6.41 1.00
CA VAL A 38 3.93 -7.49 0.03
C VAL A 38 3.97 -6.91 -1.37
N PRO A 39 5.12 -6.89 -2.05
CA PRO A 39 5.20 -6.37 -3.40
C PRO A 39 4.45 -7.26 -4.39
N THR A 40 3.79 -6.63 -5.36
CA THR A 40 3.16 -7.32 -6.47
C THR A 40 3.67 -6.75 -7.78
N GLU A 41 3.42 -7.48 -8.88
CA GLU A 41 3.62 -6.94 -10.21
C GLU A 41 2.54 -5.88 -10.50
N ASN A 42 2.92 -4.82 -11.21
CA ASN A 42 1.97 -3.86 -11.75
C ASN A 42 1.58 -4.33 -13.17
N VAL A 43 0.35 -4.81 -13.32
CA VAL A 43 -0.16 -5.34 -14.60
C VAL A 43 -1.01 -4.33 -15.37
N ALA A 44 -0.97 -3.05 -15.00
CA ALA A 44 -1.67 -2.00 -15.73
C ALA A 44 -1.15 -1.89 -17.16
N ALA A 45 -2.04 -1.55 -18.09
CA ALA A 45 -1.67 -1.31 -19.50
C ALA A 45 -0.69 -0.13 -19.63
N ASP A 46 -0.81 0.88 -18.77
CA ASP A 46 0.10 2.02 -18.68
C ASP A 46 0.74 2.07 -17.28
N PRO A 47 1.78 1.27 -17.02
CA PRO A 47 2.35 1.15 -15.68
C PRO A 47 3.15 2.38 -15.20
N ILE A 48 3.40 3.34 -16.08
CA ILE A 48 4.05 4.60 -15.71
C ILE A 48 3.07 5.55 -15.03
N ARG A 49 1.79 5.49 -15.39
CA ARG A 49 0.76 6.42 -14.91
C ARG A 49 -0.30 5.79 -14.02
N ARG A 50 -0.37 4.45 -14.01
CA ARG A 50 -1.39 3.70 -13.29
C ARG A 50 -0.80 2.45 -12.69
N PHE A 51 -1.54 1.89 -11.73
CA PHE A 51 -1.21 0.57 -11.22
C PHE A 51 -2.44 -0.32 -11.23
N GLU A 52 -2.19 -1.61 -11.35
CA GLU A 52 -3.19 -2.64 -11.18
C GLU A 52 -2.54 -3.84 -10.50
N ILE A 53 -3.08 -4.24 -9.37
CA ILE A 53 -2.64 -5.43 -8.65
C ILE A 53 -3.37 -6.63 -9.25
N PRO A 54 -2.66 -7.70 -9.67
CA PRO A 54 -3.33 -8.90 -10.15
C PRO A 54 -4.28 -9.47 -9.10
N PRO A 55 -5.55 -9.74 -9.43
CA PRO A 55 -6.52 -10.27 -8.45
C PRO A 55 -6.05 -11.53 -7.74
N ILE A 56 -5.27 -12.37 -8.42
CA ILE A 56 -4.73 -13.59 -7.83
C ILE A 56 -3.79 -13.31 -6.65
N GLU A 57 -3.08 -12.19 -6.66
CA GLU A 57 -2.19 -11.81 -5.56
C GLU A 57 -2.98 -11.46 -4.30
N HIS A 58 -4.11 -10.78 -4.45
CA HIS A 58 -5.00 -10.50 -3.32
C HIS A 58 -5.54 -11.80 -2.72
N ILE A 59 -5.98 -12.73 -3.56
CA ILE A 59 -6.47 -14.04 -3.13
C ILE A 59 -5.38 -14.82 -2.40
N ARG A 60 -4.15 -14.84 -2.91
CA ARG A 60 -3.01 -15.48 -2.25
C ARG A 60 -2.77 -14.94 -0.86
N GLN A 61 -2.77 -13.63 -0.71
CA GLN A 61 -2.52 -13.00 0.58
C GLN A 61 -3.67 -13.21 1.56
N LEU A 62 -4.92 -13.24 1.10
CA LEU A 62 -6.06 -13.61 1.94
C LEU A 62 -5.92 -15.03 2.48
N ARG A 63 -5.52 -15.98 1.65
CA ARG A 63 -5.27 -17.37 2.06
C ARG A 63 -4.12 -17.47 3.05
N ARG A 64 -3.03 -16.75 2.78
CA ARG A 64 -1.88 -16.69 3.68
C ARG A 64 -2.27 -16.13 5.05
N CYS A 65 -3.07 -15.09 5.08
CA CYS A 65 -3.59 -14.50 6.32
C CYS A 65 -4.43 -15.49 7.13
N ARG A 66 -5.23 -16.31 6.49
CA ARG A 66 -5.99 -17.38 7.18
C ARG A 66 -5.05 -18.37 7.87
N THR A 67 -3.99 -18.78 7.18
CA THR A 67 -2.97 -19.69 7.74
C THR A 67 -2.25 -19.05 8.92
N LEU A 68 -1.82 -17.79 8.78
CA LEU A 68 -1.16 -17.06 9.85
C LEU A 68 -2.07 -16.88 11.07
N THR A 69 -3.35 -16.61 10.85
CA THR A 69 -4.34 -16.51 11.92
C THR A 69 -4.49 -17.82 12.66
N ALA A 70 -4.62 -18.93 11.92
CA ALA A 70 -4.76 -20.26 12.52
C ALA A 70 -3.51 -20.69 13.31
N GLU A 71 -2.33 -20.37 12.83
CA GLU A 71 -1.06 -20.74 13.46
C GLU A 71 -0.73 -19.87 14.68
N SER A 72 -1.01 -18.58 14.64
CA SER A 72 -0.63 -17.64 15.69
C SER A 72 -1.72 -17.38 16.73
N GLY A 73 -2.97 -17.62 16.40
CA GLY A 73 -4.12 -17.23 17.20
C GLY A 73 -4.42 -15.72 17.15
N GLU A 74 -3.64 -14.94 16.41
CA GLU A 74 -3.85 -13.52 16.19
C GLU A 74 -4.42 -13.27 14.78
N ALA A 75 -5.48 -12.48 14.68
CA ALA A 75 -6.12 -12.20 13.39
C ALA A 75 -5.17 -11.43 12.46
N HIS A 76 -4.90 -12.00 11.31
CA HIS A 76 -4.17 -11.38 10.21
C HIS A 76 -5.13 -11.11 9.06
N ASP A 77 -4.97 -9.98 8.40
CA ASP A 77 -5.81 -9.64 7.24
C ASP A 77 -5.03 -8.78 6.24
N VAL A 78 -5.53 -8.73 5.02
CA VAL A 78 -5.11 -7.75 4.03
C VAL A 78 -5.86 -6.46 4.34
N VAL A 79 -5.16 -5.48 4.89
CA VAL A 79 -5.78 -4.24 5.40
C VAL A 79 -5.71 -3.08 4.43
N GLY A 80 -4.95 -3.21 3.36
CA GLY A 80 -4.78 -2.14 2.40
C GLY A 80 -3.85 -2.50 1.27
N ALA A 81 -3.50 -1.47 0.51
CA ALA A 81 -2.58 -1.54 -0.61
C ALA A 81 -1.64 -0.34 -0.60
N TYR A 82 -0.53 -0.45 -1.30
CA TYR A 82 0.36 0.68 -1.54
C TYR A 82 0.68 0.79 -3.02
N HIS A 83 1.01 2.00 -3.43
CA HIS A 83 1.57 2.27 -4.75
C HIS A 83 2.45 3.50 -4.72
N SER A 84 3.17 3.75 -5.79
CA SER A 84 4.03 4.92 -5.90
C SER A 84 3.56 5.88 -6.99
N HIS A 85 3.86 7.18 -6.77
CA HIS A 85 3.79 8.23 -7.77
C HIS A 85 5.22 8.65 -8.10
N PRO A 86 5.83 8.15 -9.19
CA PRO A 86 7.24 8.45 -9.47
C PRO A 86 7.54 9.92 -9.75
N ARG A 87 6.54 10.69 -10.22
CA ARG A 87 6.72 12.08 -10.65
C ARG A 87 5.78 13.10 -10.02
N SER A 88 4.89 12.65 -9.15
CA SER A 88 3.88 13.51 -8.53
C SER A 88 3.84 13.30 -7.03
N ALA A 89 3.22 14.24 -6.32
CA ALA A 89 3.10 14.17 -4.87
C ALA A 89 2.43 12.87 -4.40
N ALA A 90 2.77 12.44 -3.18
CA ALA A 90 2.20 11.27 -2.52
C ALA A 90 0.77 11.55 -2.02
N GLU A 91 -0.08 11.97 -2.94
CA GLU A 91 -1.50 12.31 -2.72
C GLU A 91 -2.38 11.53 -3.68
N PRO A 92 -3.61 11.14 -3.27
CA PRO A 92 -4.50 10.39 -4.15
C PRO A 92 -4.82 11.14 -5.45
N SER A 93 -4.68 10.47 -6.58
CA SER A 93 -5.14 10.96 -7.86
C SER A 93 -6.65 10.73 -7.99
N PRO A 94 -7.35 11.38 -8.94
CA PRO A 94 -8.75 11.07 -9.22
C PRO A 94 -8.99 9.59 -9.52
N THR A 95 -8.09 8.94 -10.24
CA THR A 95 -8.15 7.51 -10.52
C THR A 95 -8.00 6.67 -9.23
N ASP A 96 -7.08 7.06 -8.33
CA ASP A 96 -6.91 6.38 -7.04
C ASP A 96 -8.20 6.42 -6.23
N VAL A 97 -8.86 7.59 -6.17
CA VAL A 97 -10.13 7.75 -5.45
C VAL A 97 -11.24 6.91 -6.07
N GLU A 98 -11.35 6.91 -7.39
CA GLU A 98 -12.37 6.17 -8.13
C GLU A 98 -12.27 4.66 -7.93
N GLN A 99 -11.04 4.14 -7.84
CA GLN A 99 -10.78 2.70 -7.70
C GLN A 99 -10.64 2.24 -6.25
N ALA A 100 -10.68 3.14 -5.27
CA ALA A 100 -10.50 2.80 -3.87
C ALA A 100 -11.67 2.03 -3.29
N PHE A 101 -11.35 1.08 -2.40
CA PHE A 101 -12.36 0.36 -1.61
C PHE A 101 -12.58 1.06 -0.27
N GLN A 102 -13.83 1.02 0.20
CA GLN A 102 -14.20 1.54 1.53
C GLN A 102 -13.41 0.80 2.63
N ASP A 103 -12.99 1.56 3.64
CA ASP A 103 -12.27 1.05 4.82
C ASP A 103 -10.91 0.42 4.54
N PHE A 104 -10.48 0.40 3.27
CA PHE A 104 -9.14 -0.05 2.90
C PHE A 104 -8.13 1.08 3.13
N LEU A 105 -6.96 0.73 3.66
CA LEU A 105 -5.88 1.68 3.86
C LEU A 105 -5.03 1.76 2.59
N TYR A 106 -4.72 2.98 2.16
CA TYR A 106 -3.84 3.22 1.00
C TYR A 106 -2.61 3.99 1.42
N VAL A 107 -1.43 3.42 1.16
CA VAL A 107 -0.15 4.12 1.34
C VAL A 107 0.37 4.50 -0.04
N ILE A 108 0.69 5.77 -0.20
CA ILE A 108 1.24 6.31 -1.45
C ILE A 108 2.66 6.78 -1.18
N ALA A 109 3.62 6.29 -1.97
CA ALA A 109 5.00 6.72 -1.93
C ALA A 109 5.24 7.69 -3.10
N GLY A 110 5.72 8.87 -2.80
CA GLY A 110 5.99 9.89 -3.82
C GLY A 110 7.30 10.61 -3.57
N PRO A 111 7.74 11.44 -4.55
CA PRO A 111 8.97 12.18 -4.40
C PRO A 111 8.86 13.24 -3.31
N ALA A 112 9.94 13.39 -2.57
CA ALA A 112 10.18 14.50 -1.68
C ALA A 112 11.43 15.24 -2.17
N ASP A 113 11.91 16.22 -1.41
CA ASP A 113 13.12 16.96 -1.77
C ASP A 113 14.34 16.03 -1.87
N ALA A 114 15.27 16.36 -2.80
CA ALA A 114 16.59 15.73 -2.91
C ALA A 114 16.59 14.19 -3.03
N ASP A 115 15.83 13.63 -3.96
CA ASP A 115 15.73 12.19 -4.23
C ASP A 115 15.12 11.35 -3.10
N ASP A 116 14.63 11.98 -2.05
CA ASP A 116 13.93 11.28 -1.00
C ASP A 116 12.56 10.80 -1.46
N VAL A 117 12.03 9.82 -0.73
CA VAL A 117 10.69 9.29 -0.93
C VAL A 117 9.91 9.52 0.35
N VAL A 118 8.75 10.15 0.24
CA VAL A 118 7.81 10.32 1.34
C VAL A 118 6.64 9.34 1.16
N THR A 119 6.13 8.82 2.28
CA THR A 119 4.95 7.96 2.31
C THR A 119 3.84 8.63 3.07
N ASN A 120 2.65 8.66 2.48
CA ASN A 120 1.44 9.16 3.11
C ASN A 120 0.37 8.09 3.07
N ALA A 121 -0.49 8.08 4.09
CA ALA A 121 -1.57 7.09 4.20
C ALA A 121 -2.93 7.77 4.14
N TYR A 122 -3.89 7.06 3.56
CA TYR A 122 -5.26 7.54 3.34
C TYR A 122 -6.26 6.41 3.51
N ARG A 123 -7.48 6.79 3.87
CA ARG A 123 -8.61 5.87 3.93
C ARG A 123 -9.81 6.50 3.23
N LEU A 124 -10.50 5.71 2.41
CA LEU A 124 -11.74 6.16 1.76
C LEU A 124 -12.89 6.13 2.76
N THR A 125 -13.56 7.25 2.91
CA THR A 125 -14.78 7.40 3.72
C THR A 125 -15.88 8.07 2.89
N GLY A 126 -17.05 8.29 3.47
CA GLY A 126 -18.12 9.06 2.82
C GLY A 126 -17.71 10.48 2.43
N ASP A 127 -16.69 11.04 3.09
CA ASP A 127 -16.16 12.38 2.80
C ASP A 127 -14.95 12.36 1.85
N GLY A 128 -14.65 11.23 1.22
CA GLY A 128 -13.53 11.06 0.30
C GLY A 128 -12.32 10.40 0.95
N MET A 129 -11.15 10.59 0.34
CA MET A 129 -9.89 10.05 0.84
C MET A 129 -9.35 10.93 1.98
N ILE A 130 -9.38 10.41 3.18
CA ILE A 130 -8.95 11.13 4.39
C ILE A 130 -7.53 10.73 4.76
N PRO A 131 -6.63 11.70 5.05
CA PRO A 131 -5.29 11.39 5.53
C PRO A 131 -5.33 10.64 6.86
N ILE A 132 -4.47 9.62 6.97
CA ILE A 132 -4.29 8.84 8.19
C ILE A 132 -2.84 8.99 8.63
N THR A 133 -2.63 9.30 9.92
CA THR A 133 -1.28 9.36 10.48
C THR A 133 -0.72 7.96 10.66
N LEU A 134 0.49 7.73 10.17
CA LEU A 134 1.24 6.50 10.40
C LEU A 134 2.25 6.71 11.53
N GLU A 135 2.20 5.85 12.54
CA GLU A 135 3.14 5.83 13.65
C GLU A 135 4.06 4.62 13.49
N VAL A 136 5.34 4.87 13.34
CA VAL A 136 6.35 3.80 13.21
C VAL A 136 6.57 3.14 14.55
N CYS A 137 6.53 1.82 14.56
CA CYS A 137 6.75 1.05 15.78
C CYS A 137 7.83 -0.03 15.62
#